data_3dd4d901700845975f66dd694fdceccb
#
_entry.id   3dd4d901700845975f66dd694fdceccb
#
_cell.length_a   1.000
_cell.length_b   1.000
_cell.length_c   1.000
_cell.angle_alpha   90.00
_cell.angle_beta   90.00
_cell.angle_gamma   90.00
#
_symmetry.space_group_name_H-M   'P 1'
#
loop_
_entity.id
_entity.type
_entity.pdbx_description
1 polymer ?
#
loop_
_entity_poly.entity_id
_entity_poly.type
_entity_poly.pdbx_seq_one_letter_code
_entity_poly.pdbx_strand_id
1 'polypeptide(L)'
;MLNKIPGLSQVQNFTTKNPSKKLEQLSKTPGLKNDLIIRAARGERTERAPVWVMRQAGRYLPEFRKIRENFEFFECCRNPEVASEITIQPVRRYDGLLDAAVIFSDILVIPQAMGMEVEMVQGK
;
A
#
# COMPACT_ATOMS: atom_id res chain seq x y z
N MET A 1 -8.83 -16.53 -14.71
CA MET A 1 -8.24 -17.46 -13.72
C MET A 1 -7.51 -16.62 -12.65
N LEU A 2 -8.26 -16.10 -11.67
CA LEU A 2 -7.74 -15.32 -10.53
C LEU A 2 -7.82 -16.20 -9.27
N ASN A 3 -7.15 -17.34 -9.28
CA ASN A 3 -7.13 -18.22 -8.13
C ASN A 3 -5.74 -18.25 -7.48
N LYS A 4 -5.73 -17.86 -6.20
CA LYS A 4 -4.71 -18.03 -5.17
C LYS A 4 -3.72 -16.88 -5.01
N ILE A 5 -4.21 -15.79 -4.41
CA ILE A 5 -3.35 -14.98 -3.54
C ILE A 5 -3.58 -15.50 -2.12
N PRO A 6 -2.57 -16.08 -1.44
CA PRO A 6 -2.72 -16.53 -0.06
C PRO A 6 -2.94 -15.32 0.86
N GLY A 7 -4.04 -15.31 1.60
CA GLY A 7 -4.33 -14.27 2.60
C GLY A 7 -5.60 -13.45 2.34
N LEU A 8 -6.27 -13.59 1.19
CA LEU A 8 -7.46 -12.79 0.86
C LEU A 8 -8.71 -13.12 1.68
N SER A 9 -8.78 -14.28 2.31
CA SER A 9 -9.98 -14.71 3.05
C SER A 9 -10.23 -13.94 4.36
N GLN A 10 -9.28 -13.12 4.83
CA GLN A 10 -9.43 -12.37 6.07
C GLN A 10 -9.87 -10.89 5.89
N VAL A 11 -9.95 -10.40 4.66
CA VAL A 11 -10.26 -8.96 4.42
C VAL A 11 -11.77 -8.67 4.41
N GLN A 12 -12.63 -9.67 4.35
CA GLN A 12 -14.08 -9.50 4.15
C GLN A 12 -14.88 -9.03 5.38
N ASN A 13 -14.27 -8.81 6.55
CA ASN A 13 -15.02 -8.46 7.78
C ASN A 13 -14.68 -7.09 8.40
N PHE A 14 -14.24 -6.10 7.62
CA PHE A 14 -13.88 -4.78 8.14
C PHE A 14 -15.00 -3.72 8.11
N THR A 15 -16.24 -4.10 8.35
CA THR A 15 -17.33 -3.14 8.59
C THR A 15 -17.67 -3.04 10.07
N THR A 16 -16.85 -2.37 10.86
CA THR A 16 -17.25 -2.00 12.22
C THR A 16 -17.77 -0.56 12.24
N LYS A 17 -19.04 -0.41 12.63
CA LYS A 17 -19.74 0.88 12.77
C LYS A 17 -19.21 1.78 13.92
N ASN A 18 -18.13 1.40 14.61
CA ASN A 18 -17.59 2.14 15.75
C ASN A 18 -16.06 2.34 15.61
N PRO A 19 -15.61 3.61 15.37
CA PRO A 19 -14.18 3.94 15.20
C PRO A 19 -13.32 3.58 16.42
N SER A 20 -13.87 3.69 17.63
CA SER A 20 -13.13 3.40 18.87
C SER A 20 -12.81 1.92 19.02
N LYS A 21 -13.74 1.03 18.65
CA LYS A 21 -13.50 -0.41 18.64
C LYS A 21 -12.48 -0.83 17.56
N LYS A 22 -12.42 -0.09 16.46
CA LYS A 22 -11.45 -0.34 15.39
C LYS A 22 -10.02 0.00 15.83
N LEU A 23 -9.85 1.11 16.58
CA LEU A 23 -8.55 1.47 17.18
C LEU A 23 -8.08 0.45 18.22
N GLU A 24 -8.98 -0.08 19.03
CA GLU A 24 -8.69 -1.10 20.04
C GLU A 24 -8.33 -2.46 19.40
N GLN A 25 -8.93 -2.81 18.25
CA GLN A 25 -8.55 -4.00 17.49
C GLN A 25 -7.18 -3.84 16.81
N LEU A 26 -6.83 -2.64 16.34
CA LEU A 26 -5.51 -2.35 15.78
C LEU A 26 -4.39 -2.44 16.84
N SER A 27 -4.70 -2.16 18.11
CA SER A 27 -3.76 -2.34 19.23
C SER A 27 -3.47 -3.81 19.56
N LYS A 28 -4.33 -4.73 19.10
CA LYS A 28 -4.19 -6.19 19.24
C LYS A 28 -3.56 -6.87 18.03
N THR A 29 -3.05 -6.11 17.08
CA THR A 29 -2.32 -6.67 15.93
C THR A 29 -1.10 -7.43 16.46
N PRO A 30 -0.82 -8.65 15.98
CA PRO A 30 0.39 -9.38 16.36
C PRO A 30 1.58 -8.46 16.19
N GLY A 31 2.51 -8.48 17.15
CA GLY A 31 3.64 -7.54 17.18
C GLY A 31 4.29 -7.41 15.81
N LEU A 32 4.50 -6.17 15.38
CA LEU A 32 5.18 -5.88 14.13
C LEU A 32 6.59 -6.48 14.16
N LYS A 33 7.01 -7.11 13.08
CA LYS A 33 8.40 -7.58 12.95
C LYS A 33 9.41 -6.44 12.97
N ASN A 34 8.98 -5.27 12.49
CA ASN A 34 9.75 -4.05 12.46
C ASN A 34 8.84 -2.88 12.84
N ASP A 35 9.07 -2.28 13.98
CA ASP A 35 8.32 -1.14 14.51
C ASP A 35 9.10 0.18 14.47
N LEU A 36 10.27 0.18 13.82
CA LEU A 36 11.25 1.26 13.86
C LEU A 36 10.65 2.61 13.45
N ILE A 37 9.90 2.64 12.33
CA ILE A 37 9.28 3.88 11.85
C ILE A 37 8.19 4.38 12.80
N ILE A 38 7.47 3.49 13.47
CA ILE A 38 6.42 3.84 14.42
C ILE A 38 7.02 4.45 15.67
N ARG A 39 8.09 3.86 16.20
CA ARG A 39 8.82 4.40 17.36
C ARG A 39 9.42 5.76 17.03
N ALA A 40 10.05 5.90 15.86
CA ALA A 40 10.58 7.19 15.41
C ALA A 40 9.47 8.25 15.26
N ALA A 41 8.31 7.89 14.70
CA ALA A 41 7.17 8.80 14.57
C ALA A 41 6.58 9.24 15.92
N ARG A 42 6.76 8.44 16.97
CA ARG A 42 6.38 8.78 18.35
C ARG A 42 7.43 9.62 19.08
N GLY A 43 8.56 9.92 18.42
CA GLY A 43 9.68 10.64 19.03
C GLY A 43 10.56 9.78 19.96
N GLU A 44 10.39 8.46 19.91
CA GLU A 44 11.22 7.54 20.68
C GLU A 44 12.63 7.44 20.07
N ARG A 45 13.64 7.23 20.93
CA ARG A 45 14.99 6.97 20.45
C ARG A 45 15.07 5.61 19.79
N THR A 46 15.52 5.58 18.55
CA THR A 46 15.70 4.36 17.77
C THR A 46 17.19 4.04 17.58
N GLU A 47 17.50 2.78 17.36
CA GLU A 47 18.87 2.28 17.13
C GLU A 47 19.50 2.80 15.85
N ARG A 48 18.68 3.20 14.87
CA ARG A 48 19.05 3.86 13.62
C ARG A 48 17.88 4.66 13.07
N ALA A 49 18.10 5.53 12.12
CA ALA A 49 17.03 6.20 11.39
C ALA A 49 16.25 5.16 10.54
N PRO A 50 14.90 5.16 10.56
CA PRO A 50 14.12 4.33 9.66
C PRO A 50 14.30 4.78 8.21
N VAL A 51 14.31 3.82 7.29
CA VAL A 51 14.43 4.05 5.85
C VAL A 51 13.08 3.86 5.19
N TRP A 52 12.64 4.90 4.50
CA TRP A 52 11.43 4.93 3.70
C TRP A 52 11.70 5.69 2.40
N VAL A 53 11.15 5.22 1.29
CA VAL A 53 11.32 5.84 -0.02
C VAL A 53 9.96 6.14 -0.63
N MET A 54 9.69 7.39 -0.98
CA MET A 54 8.38 7.82 -1.50
C MET A 54 7.99 7.06 -2.78
N ARG A 55 8.90 6.86 -3.71
CA ARG A 55 8.66 6.14 -4.97
C ARG A 55 9.19 4.71 -4.91
N GLN A 56 8.66 3.93 -3.98
CA GLN A 56 9.02 2.52 -3.82
C GLN A 56 8.51 1.66 -4.96
N ALA A 57 7.25 1.82 -5.36
CA ALA A 57 6.64 1.15 -6.50
C ALA A 57 6.73 2.02 -7.76
N GLY A 58 6.82 1.40 -8.93
CA GLY A 58 6.83 2.15 -10.17
C GLY A 58 7.41 1.40 -11.36
N ARG A 59 7.48 2.07 -12.51
CA ARG A 59 7.90 1.52 -13.81
C ARG A 59 9.32 0.96 -13.84
N TYR A 60 10.16 1.27 -12.90
CA TYR A 60 11.50 0.70 -12.78
C TYR A 60 11.46 -0.78 -12.31
N LEU A 61 10.37 -1.21 -11.65
CA LEU A 61 10.17 -2.58 -11.21
C LEU A 61 9.57 -3.42 -12.36
N PRO A 62 10.21 -4.53 -12.75
CA PRO A 62 9.65 -5.43 -13.76
C PRO A 62 8.27 -5.97 -13.36
N GLU A 63 8.08 -6.29 -12.09
CA GLU A 63 6.80 -6.77 -11.54
C GLU A 63 5.69 -5.75 -11.71
N PHE A 64 5.98 -4.48 -11.49
CA PHE A 64 5.02 -3.39 -11.72
C PHE A 64 4.65 -3.31 -13.20
N ARG A 65 5.62 -3.35 -14.11
CA ARG A 65 5.36 -3.32 -15.56
C ARG A 65 4.46 -4.47 -15.99
N LYS A 66 4.69 -5.69 -15.45
CA LYS A 66 3.87 -6.87 -15.75
C LYS A 66 2.40 -6.70 -15.31
N ILE A 67 2.15 -6.05 -14.18
CA ILE A 67 0.78 -5.71 -13.76
C ILE A 67 0.17 -4.71 -14.75
N ARG A 68 0.94 -3.69 -15.15
CA ARG A 68 0.48 -2.65 -16.06
C ARG A 68 0.17 -3.12 -17.49
N GLU A 69 0.60 -4.31 -17.88
CA GLU A 69 0.18 -4.96 -19.14
C GLU A 69 -1.31 -5.33 -19.14
N ASN A 70 -1.90 -5.56 -17.96
CA ASN A 70 -3.27 -6.05 -17.81
C ASN A 70 -4.23 -5.06 -17.16
N PHE A 71 -3.72 -4.00 -16.54
CA PHE A 71 -4.52 -3.04 -15.78
C PHE A 71 -4.14 -1.60 -16.14
N GLU A 72 -5.16 -0.77 -16.36
CA GLU A 72 -5.00 0.67 -16.50
C GLU A 72 -4.48 1.30 -15.20
N PHE A 73 -3.84 2.47 -15.29
CA PHE A 73 -3.22 3.13 -14.14
C PHE A 73 -4.23 3.43 -13.03
N PHE A 74 -5.35 4.05 -13.36
CA PHE A 74 -6.37 4.35 -12.37
C PHE A 74 -7.11 3.10 -11.87
N GLU A 75 -7.18 2.06 -12.67
CA GLU A 75 -7.67 0.76 -12.24
C GLU A 75 -6.75 0.16 -11.18
N CYS A 76 -5.42 0.24 -11.36
CA CYS A 76 -4.47 -0.17 -10.33
C CYS A 76 -4.68 0.56 -8.99
N CYS A 77 -5.09 1.84 -9.03
CA CYS A 77 -5.34 2.62 -7.82
C CYS A 77 -6.68 2.28 -7.16
N ARG A 78 -7.69 1.86 -7.94
CA ARG A 78 -9.06 1.61 -7.46
C ARG A 78 -9.31 0.15 -7.08
N ASN A 79 -8.50 -0.76 -7.59
CA ASN A 79 -8.61 -2.19 -7.31
C ASN A 79 -7.76 -2.53 -6.08
N PRO A 80 -8.36 -2.88 -4.93
CA PRO A 80 -7.63 -3.12 -3.68
C PRO A 80 -6.60 -4.25 -3.78
N GLU A 81 -6.92 -5.30 -4.53
CA GLU A 81 -6.04 -6.45 -4.71
C GLU A 81 -4.78 -6.06 -5.49
N VAL A 82 -4.97 -5.32 -6.57
CA VAL A 82 -3.86 -4.84 -7.42
C VAL A 82 -3.02 -3.80 -6.68
N ALA A 83 -3.66 -2.84 -6.01
CA ALA A 83 -2.98 -1.83 -5.20
C ALA A 83 -2.16 -2.45 -4.07
N SER A 84 -2.71 -3.46 -3.39
CA SER A 84 -2.01 -4.21 -2.34
C SER A 84 -0.80 -4.95 -2.89
N GLU A 85 -0.93 -5.64 -4.02
CA GLU A 85 0.18 -6.34 -4.65
C GLU A 85 1.30 -5.37 -5.05
N ILE A 86 0.97 -4.25 -5.71
CA ILE A 86 1.94 -3.22 -6.08
C ILE A 86 2.63 -2.63 -4.84
N THR A 87 1.89 -2.42 -3.76
CA THR A 87 2.44 -1.91 -2.48
C THR A 87 3.49 -2.85 -1.90
N ILE A 88 3.28 -4.16 -2.01
CA ILE A 88 4.17 -5.17 -1.40
C ILE A 88 5.39 -5.49 -2.27
N GLN A 89 5.33 -5.27 -3.59
CA GLN A 89 6.44 -5.56 -4.50
C GLN A 89 7.79 -4.97 -4.05
N PRO A 90 7.91 -3.67 -3.70
CA PRO A 90 9.15 -3.12 -3.20
C PRO A 90 9.64 -3.77 -1.91
N VAL A 91 8.73 -4.09 -1.00
CA VAL A 91 9.08 -4.75 0.27
C VAL A 91 9.68 -6.12 0.04
N ARG A 92 9.09 -6.91 -0.87
CA ARG A 92 9.65 -8.21 -1.25
C ARG A 92 10.99 -8.12 -1.97
N ARG A 93 11.14 -7.11 -2.85
CA ARG A 93 12.37 -6.91 -3.63
C ARG A 93 13.53 -6.40 -2.79
N TYR A 94 13.24 -5.53 -1.84
CA TYR A 94 14.24 -4.89 -0.96
C TYR A 94 14.12 -5.38 0.47
N ASP A 95 13.93 -6.68 0.64
CA ASP A 95 13.75 -7.31 1.95
C ASP A 95 14.83 -6.87 2.94
N GLY A 96 14.40 -6.41 4.09
CA GLY A 96 15.26 -5.88 5.16
C GLY A 96 15.86 -4.49 4.92
N LEU A 97 15.66 -3.85 3.76
CA LEU A 97 16.20 -2.51 3.47
C LEU A 97 15.18 -1.39 3.72
N LEU A 98 13.89 -1.70 3.70
CA LEU A 98 12.81 -0.74 3.92
C LEU A 98 12.14 -1.00 5.27
N ASP A 99 11.91 0.06 6.03
CA ASP A 99 11.22 0.01 7.32
C ASP A 99 9.73 0.34 7.21
N ALA A 100 9.28 0.80 6.05
CA ALA A 100 7.87 1.06 5.76
C ALA A 100 7.54 0.92 4.28
N ALA A 101 6.29 0.57 4.00
CA ALA A 101 5.70 0.60 2.66
C ALA A 101 4.77 1.81 2.50
N VAL A 102 4.67 2.31 1.26
CA VAL A 102 3.66 3.29 0.86
C VAL A 102 2.55 2.56 0.14
N ILE A 103 1.31 2.70 0.59
CA ILE A 103 0.16 2.15 -0.12
C ILE A 103 0.12 2.79 -1.50
N PHE A 104 0.13 1.95 -2.54
CA PHE A 104 0.10 2.42 -3.92
C PHE A 104 -1.19 3.17 -4.20
N SER A 105 -1.05 4.40 -4.68
CA SER A 105 -2.16 5.29 -5.01
C SER A 105 -1.66 6.41 -5.94
N ASP A 106 -2.58 7.27 -6.35
CA ASP A 106 -2.30 8.51 -7.07
C ASP A 106 -2.86 9.71 -6.30
N ILE A 107 -2.26 10.88 -6.50
CA ILE A 107 -2.73 12.12 -5.87
C ILE A 107 -4.13 12.54 -6.35
N LEU A 108 -4.55 12.07 -7.52
CA LEU A 108 -5.84 12.39 -8.14
C LEU A 108 -6.99 11.52 -7.65
N VAL A 109 -6.74 10.47 -6.86
CA VAL A 109 -7.84 9.60 -6.34
C VAL A 109 -8.78 10.38 -5.43
N ILE A 110 -8.30 11.38 -4.69
CA ILE A 110 -9.13 12.23 -3.83
C ILE A 110 -9.99 13.18 -4.68
N PRO A 111 -9.45 13.97 -5.63
CA PRO A 111 -10.26 14.77 -6.54
C PRO A 111 -11.29 13.95 -7.31
N GLN A 112 -10.92 12.75 -7.78
CA GLN A 112 -11.87 11.86 -8.45
C GLN A 112 -13.02 11.43 -7.52
N ALA A 113 -12.73 11.09 -6.28
CA ALA A 113 -13.75 10.76 -5.29
C ALA A 113 -14.68 11.94 -4.97
N MET A 114 -14.20 13.17 -5.17
CA MET A 114 -14.99 14.41 -5.06
C MET A 114 -15.78 14.75 -6.33
N GLY A 115 -15.75 13.91 -7.36
CA GLY A 115 -16.50 14.11 -8.61
C GLY A 115 -15.73 14.80 -9.74
N MET A 116 -14.40 15.00 -9.60
CA MET A 116 -13.59 15.53 -10.71
C MET A 116 -13.39 14.44 -11.76
N GLU A 117 -13.64 14.77 -13.01
CA GLU A 117 -13.27 13.93 -14.15
C GLU A 117 -11.77 14.03 -14.39
N VAL A 118 -11.11 12.89 -14.49
CA VAL A 118 -9.68 12.78 -14.74
C VAL A 118 -9.44 11.77 -15.84
N GLU A 119 -8.81 12.21 -16.92
CA GLU A 119 -8.45 11.37 -18.05
C GLU A 119 -6.93 11.20 -18.16
N MET A 120 -6.52 9.98 -18.54
CA MET A 120 -5.13 9.72 -18.92
C MET A 120 -4.90 10.16 -20.36
N VAL A 121 -4.24 11.28 -20.53
CA VAL A 121 -3.77 11.71 -21.84
C VAL A 121 -2.46 10.98 -22.14
N GLN A 122 -2.44 10.22 -23.23
CA GLN A 122 -1.20 9.59 -23.68
C GLN A 122 -0.22 10.70 -24.05
N GLY A 123 0.90 10.76 -23.34
CA GLY A 123 1.98 11.69 -23.62
C GLY A 123 2.53 11.47 -25.03
N LYS A 124 2.76 12.58 -25.77
CA LYS A 124 3.52 12.57 -27.00
C LYS A 124 4.99 12.22 -26.75
#